data_f747343220aa6a79127c7890335e7a65
#
_entry.id   f747343220aa6a79127c7890335e7a65
#
_cell.length_a   1.000
_cell.length_b   1.000
_cell.length_c   1.000
_cell.angle_alpha   90.00
_cell.angle_beta   90.00
_cell.angle_gamma   90.00
#
_symmetry.space_group_name_H-M   'P 1'
#
loop_
_entity.id
_entity.type
_entity.pdbx_description
1 polymer ?
#
loop_
_entity_poly.entity_id
_entity_poly.type
_entity_poly.pdbx_seq_one_letter_code
_entity_poly.pdbx_strand_id
1 'polypeptide(L)'
;RQKTYKVNKTIALSIKLGLILFVIFSFLGGYMSAVNMHNVGGEMGKGGLPLVDWSNLFGDLRVGHFFGLHSLQAIPIFGFFISGKSIARADTKLMVWLFAFIYTSFVCFTIWQAVSGKPLLGV
;
A
#
# COMPACT_ATOMS: atom_id res chain seq x y z
N ARG A 1 35.41 1.44 -19.70
CA ARG A 1 35.43 1.28 -18.25
C ARG A 1 34.07 1.37 -17.62
N GLN A 2 33.73 0.40 -16.83
CA GLN A 2 32.46 0.39 -16.11
C GLN A 2 32.51 1.33 -14.91
N LYS A 3 31.55 2.23 -14.84
CA LYS A 3 31.35 3.01 -13.62
C LYS A 3 30.51 2.21 -12.64
N THR A 4 31.01 2.03 -11.44
CA THR A 4 30.26 1.38 -10.37
C THR A 4 29.56 2.47 -9.56
N TYR A 5 28.21 2.46 -9.60
CA TYR A 5 27.43 3.39 -8.81
C TYR A 5 27.13 2.76 -7.45
N LYS A 6 27.45 3.47 -6.39
CA LYS A 6 27.06 3.04 -5.05
C LYS A 6 25.58 3.37 -4.85
N VAL A 7 24.77 2.35 -4.76
CA VAL A 7 23.36 2.54 -4.44
C VAL A 7 23.26 2.82 -2.94
N ASN A 8 22.51 3.86 -2.57
CA ASN A 8 22.23 4.14 -1.18
C ASN A 8 21.43 2.97 -0.58
N LYS A 9 21.96 2.39 0.50
CA LYS A 9 21.36 1.20 1.10
C LYS A 9 19.96 1.45 1.65
N THR A 10 19.70 2.67 2.11
CA THR A 10 18.37 3.05 2.60
C THR A 10 17.36 3.09 1.45
N ILE A 11 17.75 3.68 0.32
CA ILE A 11 16.91 3.70 -0.89
C ILE A 11 16.68 2.28 -1.40
N ALA A 12 17.75 1.48 -1.46
CA ALA A 12 17.64 0.09 -1.91
C ALA A 12 16.69 -0.72 -1.03
N LEU A 13 16.76 -0.55 0.30
CA LEU A 13 15.85 -1.20 1.23
C LEU A 13 14.40 -0.75 0.98
N SER A 14 14.17 0.54 0.79
CA SER A 14 12.83 1.07 0.57
C SER A 14 12.22 0.55 -0.73
N ILE A 15 13.02 0.44 -1.80
CA ILE A 15 12.57 -0.13 -3.07
C ILE A 15 12.21 -1.61 -2.88
N LYS A 16 13.06 -2.35 -2.18
CA LYS A 16 12.84 -3.77 -1.92
C LYS A 16 11.55 -4.00 -1.14
N LEU A 17 11.33 -3.24 -0.06
CA LEU A 17 10.13 -3.36 0.75
C LEU A 17 8.88 -2.95 -0.03
N GLY A 18 8.97 -1.87 -0.80
CA GLY A 18 7.85 -1.42 -1.64
C GLY A 18 7.49 -2.48 -2.67
N LEU A 19 8.48 -3.10 -3.30
CA LEU A 19 8.25 -4.15 -4.29
C LEU A 19 7.63 -5.40 -3.66
N ILE A 20 8.12 -5.81 -2.49
CA ILE A 20 7.57 -6.97 -1.79
C ILE A 20 6.10 -6.73 -1.44
N LEU A 21 5.77 -5.57 -0.89
CA LEU A 21 4.40 -5.24 -0.55
C LEU A 21 3.51 -5.13 -1.79
N PHE A 22 4.04 -4.56 -2.88
CA PHE A 22 3.33 -4.51 -4.15
C PHE A 22 2.93 -5.92 -4.61
N VAL A 23 3.86 -6.87 -4.57
CA VAL A 23 3.59 -8.25 -4.99
C VAL A 23 2.55 -8.89 -4.07
N ILE A 24 2.72 -8.73 -2.75
CA ILE A 24 1.79 -9.33 -1.78
C ILE A 24 0.37 -8.80 -2.00
N PHE A 25 0.23 -7.49 -2.11
CA PHE A 25 -1.11 -6.89 -2.22
C PHE A 25 -1.71 -7.00 -3.61
N SER A 26 -0.89 -7.32 -4.63
CA SER A 26 -1.43 -7.60 -5.97
C SER A 26 -2.29 -8.88 -5.97
N PHE A 27 -2.04 -9.81 -5.05
CA PHE A 27 -2.87 -11.00 -4.89
C PHE A 27 -4.31 -10.65 -4.51
N LEU A 28 -4.54 -9.53 -3.84
CA LEU A 28 -5.89 -9.07 -3.53
C LEU A 28 -6.68 -8.78 -4.81
N GLY A 29 -6.01 -8.19 -5.81
CA GLY A 29 -6.61 -7.99 -7.13
C GLY A 29 -6.95 -9.32 -7.81
N GLY A 30 -6.06 -10.30 -7.68
CA GLY A 30 -6.32 -11.65 -8.16
C GLY A 30 -7.53 -12.28 -7.49
N TYR A 31 -7.66 -12.11 -6.19
CA TYR A 31 -8.83 -12.59 -5.46
C TYR A 31 -10.12 -11.94 -5.95
N MET A 32 -10.14 -10.61 -6.07
CA MET A 32 -11.31 -9.89 -6.57
C MET A 32 -11.71 -10.35 -7.97
N SER A 33 -10.72 -10.59 -8.82
CA SER A 33 -10.95 -11.08 -10.18
C SER A 33 -11.52 -12.50 -10.16
N ALA A 34 -10.99 -13.38 -9.30
CA ALA A 34 -11.42 -14.76 -9.20
C ALA A 34 -12.88 -14.89 -8.73
N VAL A 35 -13.29 -14.06 -7.77
CA VAL A 35 -14.66 -14.06 -7.26
C VAL A 35 -15.57 -13.08 -8.01
N ASN A 36 -14.98 -12.30 -8.92
CA ASN A 36 -15.69 -11.31 -9.75
C ASN A 36 -16.48 -10.29 -8.91
N MET A 37 -15.93 -9.94 -7.73
CA MET A 37 -16.54 -8.98 -6.81
C MET A 37 -15.44 -8.25 -6.03
N HIS A 38 -15.72 -7.00 -5.66
CA HIS A 38 -14.84 -6.22 -4.79
C HIS A 38 -15.55 -5.72 -3.53
N ASN A 39 -16.86 -5.76 -3.47
CA ASN A 39 -17.64 -5.35 -2.31
C ASN A 39 -17.89 -6.52 -1.37
N VAL A 40 -17.88 -6.22 -0.08
CA VAL A 40 -18.22 -7.17 0.97
C VAL A 40 -19.40 -6.59 1.76
N GLY A 41 -20.44 -7.38 1.93
CA GLY A 41 -21.62 -7.00 2.69
C GLY A 41 -22.72 -6.38 1.87
N GLY A 42 -22.56 -6.24 0.55
CA GLY A 42 -23.60 -5.67 -0.31
C GLY A 42 -23.25 -5.71 -1.78
N GLU A 43 -24.19 -5.23 -2.59
CA GLU A 43 -24.06 -5.25 -4.04
C GLU A 43 -23.11 -4.19 -4.54
N MET A 44 -22.39 -4.51 -5.62
CA MET A 44 -21.58 -3.55 -6.34
C MET A 44 -22.46 -2.56 -7.10
N GLY A 45 -21.93 -1.36 -7.30
CA GLY A 45 -22.63 -0.32 -8.08
C GLY A 45 -23.61 0.50 -7.31
N LYS A 46 -23.73 0.28 -5.99
CA LYS A 46 -24.60 1.07 -5.12
C LYS A 46 -23.77 2.06 -4.31
N GLY A 47 -24.04 3.35 -4.49
CA GLY A 47 -23.25 4.40 -3.90
C GLY A 47 -21.89 4.51 -4.56
N GLY A 48 -20.97 5.22 -3.96
CA GLY A 48 -19.61 5.36 -4.45
C GLY A 48 -19.01 6.70 -4.09
N LEU A 49 -17.73 6.70 -3.79
CA LEU A 49 -17.00 7.93 -3.51
C LEU A 49 -16.60 8.61 -4.82
N PRO A 50 -16.58 9.94 -4.86
CA PRO A 50 -16.12 10.66 -6.05
C PRO A 50 -14.70 10.23 -6.44
N LEU A 51 -14.41 10.18 -7.73
CA LEU A 51 -13.12 9.88 -8.35
C LEU A 51 -12.73 8.41 -8.30
N VAL A 52 -12.80 7.77 -7.14
CA VAL A 52 -12.33 6.38 -6.98
C VAL A 52 -13.47 5.36 -7.01
N ASP A 53 -14.70 5.81 -6.86
CA ASP A 53 -15.90 4.97 -6.88
C ASP A 53 -15.86 3.83 -5.85
N TRP A 54 -15.11 3.99 -4.77
CA TRP A 54 -15.14 3.04 -3.68
C TRP A 54 -16.51 3.07 -2.99
N SER A 55 -16.99 1.90 -2.60
CA SER A 55 -18.26 1.82 -1.91
C SER A 55 -18.24 2.67 -0.64
N ASN A 56 -19.27 3.50 -0.46
CA ASN A 56 -19.50 4.25 0.78
C ASN A 56 -20.62 3.64 1.63
N LEU A 57 -21.15 2.51 1.20
CA LEU A 57 -22.22 1.77 1.90
C LEU A 57 -21.73 0.42 2.43
N PHE A 58 -20.80 -0.22 1.72
CA PHE A 58 -20.35 -1.57 2.01
C PHE A 58 -18.83 -1.62 2.02
N GLY A 59 -18.25 -2.74 2.45
CA GLY A 59 -16.83 -2.96 2.34
C GLY A 59 -16.39 -3.06 0.89
N ASP A 60 -15.26 -2.46 0.57
CA ASP A 60 -14.72 -2.45 -0.80
C ASP A 60 -13.25 -2.85 -0.77
N LEU A 61 -12.95 -4.03 -1.28
CA LEU A 61 -11.60 -4.59 -1.30
C LEU A 61 -10.65 -3.78 -2.18
N ARG A 62 -11.18 -2.96 -3.09
CA ARG A 62 -10.34 -2.10 -3.94
C ARG A 62 -9.55 -1.09 -3.12
N VAL A 63 -10.04 -0.70 -1.94
CA VAL A 63 -9.33 0.23 -1.06
C VAL A 63 -7.98 -0.35 -0.66
N GLY A 64 -7.97 -1.57 -0.11
CA GLY A 64 -6.73 -2.23 0.29
C GLY A 64 -5.82 -2.52 -0.89
N HIS A 65 -6.39 -2.94 -2.01
CA HIS A 65 -5.63 -3.19 -3.23
C HIS A 65 -4.97 -1.90 -3.74
N PHE A 66 -5.71 -0.79 -3.75
CA PHE A 66 -5.19 0.52 -4.17
C PHE A 66 -3.99 0.94 -3.33
N PHE A 67 -4.15 0.99 -2.01
CA PHE A 67 -3.06 1.41 -1.13
C PHE A 67 -1.92 0.39 -1.11
N GLY A 68 -2.24 -0.90 -1.21
CA GLY A 68 -1.22 -1.93 -1.27
C GLY A 68 -0.33 -1.80 -2.50
N LEU A 69 -0.90 -1.54 -3.67
CA LEU A 69 -0.13 -1.34 -4.89
C LEU A 69 0.70 -0.07 -4.84
N HIS A 70 0.21 0.98 -4.19
CA HIS A 70 0.93 2.24 -4.08
C HIS A 70 2.13 2.15 -3.13
N SER A 71 2.30 1.04 -2.41
CA SER A 71 3.52 0.81 -1.63
C SER A 71 4.77 0.83 -2.50
N LEU A 72 4.63 0.47 -3.79
CA LEU A 72 5.72 0.53 -4.75
C LEU A 72 6.25 1.96 -4.93
N GLN A 73 5.42 2.98 -4.76
CA GLN A 73 5.80 4.38 -4.81
C GLN A 73 6.02 4.97 -3.43
N ALA A 74 5.11 4.71 -2.49
CA ALA A 74 5.12 5.37 -1.18
C ALA A 74 6.39 5.09 -0.39
N ILE A 75 6.81 3.82 -0.33
CA ILE A 75 7.97 3.44 0.48
C ILE A 75 9.28 3.92 -0.13
N PRO A 76 9.54 3.74 -1.44
CA PRO A 76 10.74 4.30 -2.06
C PRO A 76 10.81 5.83 -1.98
N ILE A 77 9.69 6.54 -2.13
CA ILE A 77 9.67 8.00 -2.00
C ILE A 77 10.08 8.40 -0.58
N PHE A 78 9.54 7.74 0.43
CA PHE A 78 9.93 7.99 1.81
C PHE A 78 11.43 7.72 2.02
N GLY A 79 11.93 6.59 1.53
CA GLY A 79 13.34 6.23 1.64
C GLY A 79 14.25 7.24 0.96
N PHE A 80 13.88 7.69 -0.23
CA PHE A 80 14.62 8.72 -0.94
C PHE A 80 14.63 10.03 -0.15
N PHE A 81 13.49 10.42 0.39
CA PHE A 81 13.36 11.66 1.15
C PHE A 81 14.27 11.67 2.38
N ILE A 82 14.23 10.61 3.20
CA ILE A 82 15.01 10.59 4.44
C ILE A 82 16.50 10.35 4.19
N SER A 83 16.87 9.70 3.10
CA SER A 83 18.27 9.42 2.79
C SER A 83 19.07 10.70 2.47
N GLY A 84 18.37 11.77 2.09
CA GLY A 84 18.98 13.09 1.88
C GLY A 84 19.17 13.90 3.13
N LYS A 85 18.76 13.40 4.29
CA LYS A 85 18.91 14.10 5.57
C LYS A 85 20.21 13.70 6.25
N SER A 86 20.68 14.57 7.16
CA SER A 86 21.89 14.30 7.97
C SER A 86 21.56 13.34 9.12
N ILE A 87 21.06 12.17 8.77
CA ILE A 87 20.68 11.13 9.72
C ILE A 87 21.58 9.92 9.52
N ALA A 88 22.00 9.27 10.60
CA ALA A 88 22.83 8.08 10.51
C ALA A 88 22.11 6.99 9.69
N ARG A 89 22.90 6.25 8.88
CA ARG A 89 22.36 5.23 7.98
C ARG A 89 21.54 4.18 8.73
N ALA A 90 22.00 3.76 9.92
CA ALA A 90 21.25 2.78 10.72
C ALA A 90 19.87 3.30 11.10
N ASP A 91 19.78 4.61 11.41
CA ASP A 91 18.53 5.24 11.80
C ASP A 91 17.60 5.42 10.60
N THR A 92 18.15 5.75 9.42
CA THR A 92 17.31 5.86 8.21
C THR A 92 16.74 4.52 7.81
N LYS A 93 17.50 3.43 7.94
CA LYS A 93 16.98 2.09 7.69
C LYS A 93 15.87 1.73 8.67
N LEU A 94 16.05 2.03 9.95
CA LEU A 94 15.01 1.81 10.95
C LEU A 94 13.76 2.59 10.61
N MET A 95 13.92 3.84 10.19
CA MET A 95 12.78 4.68 9.80
C MET A 95 12.02 4.09 8.60
N VAL A 96 12.74 3.54 7.61
CA VAL A 96 12.11 2.86 6.47
C VAL A 96 11.31 1.65 6.94
N TRP A 97 11.88 0.83 7.83
CA TRP A 97 11.19 -0.33 8.39
C TRP A 97 9.93 0.09 9.16
N LEU A 98 10.03 1.14 9.96
CA LEU A 98 8.88 1.66 10.71
C LEU A 98 7.80 2.20 9.79
N PHE A 99 8.20 2.95 8.76
CA PHE A 99 7.25 3.47 7.78
C PHE A 99 6.55 2.32 7.06
N ALA A 100 7.31 1.32 6.62
CA ALA A 100 6.75 0.15 5.94
C ALA A 100 5.79 -0.60 6.87
N PHE A 101 6.13 -0.74 8.15
CA PHE A 101 5.26 -1.40 9.13
C PHE A 101 3.96 -0.62 9.31
N ILE A 102 4.05 0.70 9.49
CA ILE A 102 2.88 1.56 9.65
C ILE A 102 2.01 1.52 8.40
N TYR A 103 2.63 1.61 7.23
CA TYR A 103 1.92 1.56 5.95
C TYR A 103 1.20 0.23 5.78
N THR A 104 1.89 -0.88 6.04
CA THR A 104 1.32 -2.22 5.94
C THR A 104 0.17 -2.39 6.92
N SER A 105 0.31 -1.88 8.15
CA SER A 105 -0.75 -1.93 9.15
C SER A 105 -1.99 -1.15 8.67
N PHE A 106 -1.79 0.00 8.04
CA PHE A 106 -2.89 0.78 7.47
C PHE A 106 -3.59 -0.01 6.37
N VAL A 107 -2.82 -0.61 5.45
CA VAL A 107 -3.41 -1.40 4.35
C VAL A 107 -4.17 -2.60 4.91
N CYS A 108 -3.60 -3.31 5.87
CA CYS A 108 -4.26 -4.44 6.51
C CYS A 108 -5.55 -4.01 7.22
N PHE A 109 -5.54 -2.83 7.84
CA PHE A 109 -6.74 -2.26 8.45
C PHE A 109 -7.83 -2.02 7.41
N THR A 110 -7.48 -1.45 6.24
CA THR A 110 -8.46 -1.21 5.18
C THR A 110 -9.03 -2.52 4.64
N ILE A 111 -8.22 -3.57 4.55
CA ILE A 111 -8.67 -4.89 4.13
C ILE A 111 -9.61 -5.48 5.18
N TRP A 112 -9.23 -5.41 6.47
CA TRP A 112 -10.08 -5.88 7.55
C TRP A 112 -11.43 -5.18 7.56
N GLN A 113 -11.40 -3.85 7.38
CA GLN A 113 -12.62 -3.06 7.34
C GLN A 113 -13.53 -3.49 6.18
N ALA A 114 -12.94 -3.72 5.00
CA ALA A 114 -13.66 -4.18 3.83
C ALA A 114 -14.25 -5.57 4.05
N VAL A 115 -13.46 -6.50 4.59
CA VAL A 115 -13.91 -7.86 4.87
C VAL A 115 -15.04 -7.86 5.92
N SER A 116 -15.02 -6.87 6.82
CA SER A 116 -16.11 -6.69 7.80
C SER A 116 -17.37 -6.08 7.18
N GLY A 117 -17.36 -5.77 5.89
CA GLY A 117 -18.52 -5.22 5.19
C GLY A 117 -18.72 -3.73 5.40
N LYS A 118 -17.72 -3.04 5.95
CA LYS A 118 -17.81 -1.61 6.28
C LYS A 118 -17.04 -0.78 5.27
N PRO A 119 -17.60 0.35 4.80
CA PRO A 119 -16.86 1.24 3.89
C PRO A 119 -15.74 1.97 4.62
N LEU A 120 -14.70 2.39 3.86
CA LEU A 120 -13.64 3.23 4.41
C LEU A 120 -14.18 4.57 4.86
N LEU A 121 -15.01 5.18 4.03
CA LEU A 121 -15.70 6.44 4.32
C LEU A 121 -17.20 6.23 4.12
N GLY A 122 -17.95 6.36 5.19
CA GLY A 122 -19.41 6.16 5.18
C GLY A 122 -20.18 7.46 4.95
N VAL A 123 -19.79 8.23 3.94
CA VAL A 123 -20.41 9.53 3.62
C VAL A 123 -21.28 9.47 2.39
#